data_69c2249a7352b5f02ecf25bc48fd7eef
#
_entry.id   69c2249a7352b5f02ecf25bc48fd7eef
#
_cell.length_a   1.000
_cell.length_b   1.000
_cell.length_c   1.000
_cell.angle_alpha   90.00
_cell.angle_beta   90.00
_cell.angle_gamma   90.00
#
_symmetry.space_group_name_H-M   'P 1'
#
loop_
_entity.id
_entity.type
_entity.pdbx_description
1 polymer ?
#
loop_
_entity_poly.entity_id
_entity_poly.type
_entity_poly.pdbx_seq_one_letter_code
_entity_poly.pdbx_strand_id
1 'polypeptide(L)'
;MSNSNINSQYADPNMTPPLGEASALGLQHVLAMFASNVTPSVIVAGAAGLAFGGAEQIYLIQMAMLFAGIATLFQTVGFGPVGAKLPIMQGTSFAFVGVLAGIAATQGLSVALTSCIIGGVIHFLLGAVIKDIRWLFPPLVTGLVILAIGLYLIPVAIKYAAGGAAKFQMEAESFGSLMHWSVAGAVVIVALICKFFGKGLISNAAVLIGIIAGYILAFAQGMVNFAPVAKASWFSGLTPLPYGFEFSLGAVIAVTLVCIVSAIETVGDTSATTKAGAGREATDEEISGATYADGLGSA
;
A
#
# COMPACT_ATOMS: atom_id res chain seq x y z
N MET A 1 19.24 13.03 23.90
CA MET A 1 20.39 12.69 23.05
C MET A 1 20.70 11.22 23.28
N SER A 2 20.08 10.33 22.54
CA SER A 2 20.32 8.89 22.62
C SER A 2 21.21 8.54 21.43
N ASN A 3 22.48 8.20 21.71
CA ASN A 3 23.33 7.51 20.75
C ASN A 3 22.67 6.15 20.43
N SER A 4 21.84 6.12 19.40
CA SER A 4 21.51 4.87 18.75
C SER A 4 22.82 4.38 18.13
N ASN A 5 23.45 3.37 18.72
CA ASN A 5 24.41 2.53 18.06
C ASN A 5 23.68 1.88 16.87
N ILE A 6 23.60 2.60 15.76
CA ILE A 6 23.33 2.00 14.47
C ILE A 6 24.47 0.98 14.32
N ASN A 7 24.14 -0.29 14.29
CA ASN A 7 25.13 -1.33 14.03
C ASN A 7 25.81 -0.93 12.71
N SER A 8 27.04 -0.43 12.78
CA SER A 8 27.75 0.20 11.65
C SER A 8 27.83 -0.73 10.43
N GLN A 9 27.66 -2.03 10.67
CA GLN A 9 27.62 -3.08 9.69
C GLN A 9 26.41 -2.98 8.73
N TYR A 10 25.25 -2.48 9.16
CA TYR A 10 24.04 -2.37 8.36
C TYR A 10 23.78 -0.94 7.82
N ALA A 11 24.70 -0.02 8.10
CA ALA A 11 24.57 1.37 7.61
C ALA A 11 25.00 1.53 6.14
N ASP A 12 25.74 0.56 5.57
CA ASP A 12 26.14 0.57 4.16
C ASP A 12 25.03 -0.04 3.29
N PRO A 13 24.35 0.74 2.45
CA PRO A 13 23.30 0.23 1.55
C PRO A 13 23.82 -0.77 0.50
N ASN A 14 25.15 -0.84 0.26
CA ASN A 14 25.76 -1.80 -0.67
C ASN A 14 26.13 -3.12 0.01
N MET A 15 25.96 -3.21 1.31
CA MET A 15 26.24 -4.46 2.04
C MET A 15 25.22 -5.53 1.66
N THR A 16 25.70 -6.72 1.36
CA THR A 16 24.86 -7.90 1.09
C THR A 16 24.88 -8.81 2.33
N PRO A 17 23.76 -8.91 3.08
CA PRO A 17 23.68 -9.79 4.22
C PRO A 17 23.72 -11.27 3.80
N PRO A 18 24.09 -12.20 4.70
CA PRO A 18 24.00 -13.63 4.45
C PRO A 18 22.58 -14.03 4.04
N LEU A 19 22.43 -15.02 3.14
CA LEU A 19 21.14 -15.40 2.55
C LEU A 19 20.04 -15.69 3.60
N GLY A 20 20.40 -16.34 4.71
CA GLY A 20 19.43 -16.64 5.79
C GLY A 20 18.90 -15.37 6.46
N GLU A 21 19.77 -14.41 6.71
CA GLU A 21 19.40 -13.12 7.31
C GLU A 21 18.62 -12.25 6.30
N ALA A 22 19.08 -12.19 5.05
CA ALA A 22 18.37 -11.51 3.98
C ALA A 22 16.94 -12.05 3.80
N SER A 23 16.77 -13.37 3.85
CA SER A 23 15.45 -14.01 3.74
C SER A 23 14.56 -13.68 4.94
N ALA A 24 15.09 -13.67 6.16
CA ALA A 24 14.35 -13.29 7.36
C ALA A 24 13.90 -11.83 7.33
N LEU A 25 14.79 -10.92 6.92
CA LEU A 25 14.47 -9.49 6.75
C LEU A 25 13.45 -9.29 5.62
N GLY A 26 13.63 -9.96 4.48
CA GLY A 26 12.66 -9.90 3.37
C GLY A 26 11.28 -10.39 3.79
N LEU A 27 11.18 -11.51 4.51
CA LEU A 27 9.92 -11.99 5.06
C LEU A 27 9.29 -10.98 6.03
N GLN A 28 10.10 -10.35 6.89
CA GLN A 28 9.63 -9.29 7.79
C GLN A 28 9.00 -8.12 7.02
N HIS A 29 9.62 -7.68 5.92
CA HIS A 29 9.07 -6.64 5.06
C HIS A 29 7.74 -7.06 4.44
N VAL A 30 7.65 -8.28 3.88
CA VAL A 30 6.41 -8.81 3.30
C VAL A 30 5.28 -8.84 4.33
N LEU A 31 5.57 -9.34 5.55
CA LEU A 31 4.57 -9.40 6.63
C LEU A 31 4.12 -8.00 7.08
N ALA A 32 5.03 -7.04 7.12
CA ALA A 32 4.72 -5.66 7.53
C ALA A 32 3.83 -4.93 6.49
N MET A 33 4.08 -5.14 5.20
CA MET A 33 3.35 -4.44 4.13
C MET A 33 2.07 -5.15 3.69
N PHE A 34 1.87 -6.43 4.01
CA PHE A 34 0.78 -7.24 3.47
C PHE A 34 -0.59 -6.55 3.58
N ALA A 35 -0.95 -6.13 4.79
CA ALA A 35 -2.24 -5.51 5.05
C ALA A 35 -2.41 -4.17 4.31
N SER A 36 -1.37 -3.32 4.31
CA SER A 36 -1.41 -2.02 3.64
C SER A 36 -1.52 -2.16 2.12
N ASN A 37 -0.91 -3.19 1.54
CA ASN A 37 -0.96 -3.43 0.10
C ASN A 37 -2.30 -4.00 -0.39
N VAL A 38 -2.97 -4.84 0.42
CA VAL A 38 -4.26 -5.45 0.07
C VAL A 38 -5.43 -4.47 0.23
N THR A 39 -5.38 -3.63 1.26
CA THR A 39 -6.51 -2.78 1.67
C THR A 39 -6.99 -1.81 0.57
N PRO A 40 -6.14 -1.07 -0.15
CA PRO A 40 -6.59 -0.18 -1.23
C PRO A 40 -7.38 -0.91 -2.32
N SER A 41 -6.92 -2.09 -2.74
CA SER A 41 -7.62 -2.91 -3.73
C SER A 41 -9.01 -3.35 -3.25
N VAL A 42 -9.14 -3.73 -1.97
CA VAL A 42 -10.43 -4.07 -1.35
C VAL A 42 -11.38 -2.88 -1.36
N ILE A 43 -10.88 -1.69 -1.01
CA ILE A 43 -11.70 -0.46 -0.94
C ILE A 43 -12.18 -0.04 -2.33
N VAL A 44 -11.29 -0.02 -3.33
CA VAL A 44 -11.63 0.36 -4.70
C VAL A 44 -12.60 -0.65 -5.32
N ALA A 45 -12.38 -1.95 -5.12
CA ALA A 45 -13.29 -3.01 -5.55
C ALA A 45 -14.68 -2.86 -4.92
N GLY A 46 -14.74 -2.60 -3.61
CA GLY A 46 -16.00 -2.34 -2.90
C GLY A 46 -16.73 -1.10 -3.42
N ALA A 47 -16.01 -0.03 -3.74
CA ALA A 47 -16.58 1.19 -4.33
C ALA A 47 -17.12 0.96 -5.75
N ALA A 48 -16.46 0.10 -6.52
CA ALA A 48 -16.92 -0.34 -7.85
C ALA A 48 -18.15 -1.28 -7.80
N GLY A 49 -18.63 -1.63 -6.60
CA GLY A 49 -19.77 -2.54 -6.44
C GLY A 49 -19.43 -4.02 -6.61
N LEU A 50 -18.15 -4.39 -6.63
CA LEU A 50 -17.76 -5.79 -6.73
C LEU A 50 -18.14 -6.56 -5.46
N ALA A 51 -18.59 -7.80 -5.64
CA ALA A 51 -18.96 -8.68 -4.53
C ALA A 51 -17.75 -8.93 -3.63
N PHE A 52 -17.93 -8.80 -2.32
CA PHE A 52 -16.88 -9.10 -1.34
C PHE A 52 -16.51 -10.59 -1.39
N GLY A 53 -15.23 -10.88 -1.57
CA GLY A 53 -14.72 -12.23 -1.80
C GLY A 53 -15.06 -12.82 -3.17
N GLY A 54 -15.61 -12.03 -4.09
CA GLY A 54 -15.85 -12.41 -5.49
C GLY A 54 -14.56 -12.54 -6.30
N ALA A 55 -14.64 -13.28 -7.40
CA ALA A 55 -13.47 -13.57 -8.25
C ALA A 55 -12.76 -12.31 -8.74
N GLU A 56 -13.49 -11.27 -9.10
CA GLU A 56 -12.92 -10.00 -9.57
C GLU A 56 -12.18 -9.24 -8.47
N GLN A 57 -12.74 -9.17 -7.26
CA GLN A 57 -12.05 -8.56 -6.12
C GLN A 57 -10.77 -9.33 -5.77
N ILE A 58 -10.85 -10.67 -5.75
CA ILE A 58 -9.68 -11.53 -5.50
C ILE A 58 -8.61 -11.29 -6.56
N TYR A 59 -9.00 -11.18 -7.84
CA TYR A 59 -8.09 -10.89 -8.94
C TYR A 59 -7.37 -9.55 -8.75
N LEU A 60 -8.08 -8.47 -8.38
CA LEU A 60 -7.47 -7.16 -8.10
C LEU A 60 -6.45 -7.23 -6.96
N ILE A 61 -6.76 -7.98 -5.89
CA ILE A 61 -5.85 -8.18 -4.77
C ILE A 61 -4.60 -8.96 -5.22
N GLN A 62 -4.78 -10.02 -5.99
CA GLN A 62 -3.66 -10.83 -6.52
C GLN A 62 -2.75 -10.00 -7.42
N MET A 63 -3.32 -9.16 -8.30
CA MET A 63 -2.54 -8.29 -9.16
C MET A 63 -1.81 -7.21 -8.37
N ALA A 64 -2.46 -6.59 -7.38
CA ALA A 64 -1.80 -5.63 -6.50
C ALA A 64 -0.59 -6.25 -5.78
N MET A 65 -0.71 -7.49 -5.28
CA MET A 65 0.40 -8.20 -4.63
C MET A 65 1.53 -8.56 -5.63
N LEU A 66 1.18 -9.04 -6.82
CA LEU A 66 2.15 -9.41 -7.85
C LEU A 66 2.95 -8.19 -8.32
N PHE A 67 2.26 -7.12 -8.69
CA PHE A 67 2.91 -5.91 -9.17
C PHE A 67 3.66 -5.15 -8.09
N ALA A 68 3.21 -5.18 -6.84
CA ALA A 68 3.99 -4.68 -5.70
C ALA A 68 5.33 -5.43 -5.58
N GLY A 69 5.34 -6.75 -5.76
CA GLY A 69 6.57 -7.55 -5.78
C GLY A 69 7.49 -7.17 -6.94
N ILE A 70 6.96 -7.02 -8.14
CA ILE A 70 7.72 -6.61 -9.34
C ILE A 70 8.28 -5.20 -9.16
N ALA A 71 7.46 -4.24 -8.73
CA ALA A 71 7.88 -2.87 -8.48
C ALA A 71 8.96 -2.79 -7.39
N THR A 72 8.84 -3.61 -6.33
CA THR A 72 9.86 -3.71 -5.28
C THR A 72 11.18 -4.26 -5.82
N LEU A 73 11.15 -5.21 -6.76
CA LEU A 73 12.37 -5.69 -7.42
C LEU A 73 13.04 -4.57 -8.24
N PHE A 74 12.26 -3.80 -9.01
CA PHE A 74 12.80 -2.63 -9.71
C PHE A 74 13.38 -1.59 -8.75
N GLN A 75 12.71 -1.35 -7.63
CA GLN A 75 13.14 -0.40 -6.62
C GLN A 75 14.45 -0.80 -5.93
N THR A 76 14.58 -2.08 -5.57
CA THR A 76 15.69 -2.58 -4.74
C THR A 76 16.91 -3.00 -5.57
N VAL A 77 16.70 -3.68 -6.69
CA VAL A 77 17.80 -4.14 -7.59
C VAL A 77 18.24 -2.99 -8.50
N GLY A 78 17.29 -2.23 -8.99
CA GLY A 78 17.51 -1.16 -9.95
C GLY A 78 17.77 -1.64 -11.37
N PHE A 79 17.30 -0.86 -12.34
CA PHE A 79 17.55 -1.12 -13.77
C PHE A 79 17.79 0.21 -14.49
N GLY A 80 19.03 0.48 -14.87
CA GLY A 80 19.41 1.77 -15.41
C GLY A 80 19.13 2.91 -14.41
N PRO A 81 18.30 3.93 -14.77
CA PRO A 81 17.93 5.01 -13.87
C PRO A 81 16.78 4.66 -12.91
N VAL A 82 16.11 3.50 -13.10
CA VAL A 82 14.96 3.08 -12.32
C VAL A 82 15.41 2.36 -11.05
N GLY A 83 14.86 2.75 -9.91
CA GLY A 83 15.13 2.16 -8.61
C GLY A 83 16.18 2.92 -7.80
N ALA A 84 15.89 3.14 -6.53
CA ALA A 84 16.83 3.78 -5.60
C ALA A 84 17.99 2.85 -5.17
N LYS A 85 17.88 1.54 -5.44
CA LYS A 85 18.81 0.50 -4.96
C LYS A 85 18.92 0.46 -3.43
N LEU A 86 17.81 0.75 -2.78
CA LEU A 86 17.63 0.76 -1.34
C LEU A 86 16.58 -0.29 -0.96
N PRO A 87 16.59 -0.82 0.26
CA PRO A 87 15.60 -1.80 0.72
C PRO A 87 14.25 -1.14 1.02
N ILE A 88 13.67 -0.50 0.01
CA ILE A 88 12.35 0.15 0.06
C ILE A 88 11.37 -0.74 -0.68
N MET A 89 10.25 -1.07 -0.02
CA MET A 89 9.18 -1.81 -0.65
C MET A 89 8.22 -0.87 -1.38
N GLN A 90 7.79 -1.31 -2.54
CA GLN A 90 6.73 -0.67 -3.31
C GLN A 90 5.42 -1.41 -3.11
N GLY A 91 4.31 -0.68 -3.07
CA GLY A 91 2.97 -1.25 -2.92
C GLY A 91 1.89 -0.24 -3.28
N THR A 92 0.63 -0.63 -3.08
CA THR A 92 -0.49 0.27 -3.33
C THR A 92 -0.48 1.44 -2.35
N SER A 93 -0.56 2.68 -2.85
CA SER A 93 -0.62 3.87 -2.01
C SER A 93 -2.06 4.23 -1.62
N PHE A 94 -2.25 4.55 -0.34
CA PHE A 94 -3.52 5.06 0.18
C PHE A 94 -3.90 6.44 -0.37
N ALA A 95 -2.95 7.20 -0.90
CA ALA A 95 -3.22 8.48 -1.55
C ALA A 95 -4.22 8.35 -2.71
N PHE A 96 -4.14 7.24 -3.44
CA PHE A 96 -5.01 6.97 -4.60
C PHE A 96 -6.42 6.52 -4.23
N VAL A 97 -6.61 5.96 -3.02
CA VAL A 97 -7.86 5.27 -2.64
C VAL A 97 -9.10 6.14 -2.86
N GLY A 98 -9.06 7.40 -2.42
CA GLY A 98 -10.22 8.26 -2.53
C GLY A 98 -10.61 8.59 -3.95
N VAL A 99 -9.63 8.93 -4.78
CA VAL A 99 -9.85 9.29 -6.18
C VAL A 99 -10.26 8.06 -6.98
N LEU A 100 -9.56 6.94 -6.82
CA LEU A 100 -9.88 5.71 -7.54
C LEU A 100 -11.22 5.11 -7.13
N ALA A 101 -11.56 5.14 -5.83
CA ALA A 101 -12.86 4.70 -5.36
C ALA A 101 -13.99 5.57 -5.94
N GLY A 102 -13.80 6.89 -6.00
CA GLY A 102 -14.76 7.80 -6.61
C GLY A 102 -14.95 7.57 -8.10
N ILE A 103 -13.86 7.38 -8.86
CA ILE A 103 -13.90 7.09 -10.29
C ILE A 103 -14.52 5.71 -10.52
N ALA A 104 -14.10 4.68 -9.78
CA ALA A 104 -14.62 3.34 -9.91
C ALA A 104 -16.13 3.26 -9.63
N ALA A 105 -16.63 4.01 -8.64
CA ALA A 105 -18.04 4.06 -8.30
C ALA A 105 -18.90 4.77 -9.34
N THR A 106 -18.37 5.77 -10.05
CA THR A 106 -19.15 6.63 -10.95
C THR A 106 -18.95 6.33 -12.43
N GLN A 107 -17.73 5.89 -12.81
CA GLN A 107 -17.32 5.69 -14.20
C GLN A 107 -16.83 4.25 -14.47
N GLY A 108 -16.71 3.42 -13.42
CA GLY A 108 -16.28 2.02 -13.54
C GLY A 108 -14.77 1.80 -13.40
N LEU A 109 -14.39 0.53 -13.23
CA LEU A 109 -13.01 0.10 -13.04
C LEU A 109 -12.15 0.32 -14.29
N SER A 110 -12.72 0.19 -15.49
CA SER A 110 -12.00 0.43 -16.75
C SER A 110 -11.39 1.82 -16.78
N VAL A 111 -12.19 2.86 -16.49
CA VAL A 111 -11.74 4.26 -16.43
C VAL A 111 -10.73 4.46 -15.31
N ALA A 112 -10.97 3.89 -14.13
CA ALA A 112 -10.07 4.02 -12.98
C ALA A 112 -8.67 3.46 -13.30
N LEU A 113 -8.59 2.22 -13.81
CA LEU A 113 -7.33 1.55 -14.13
C LEU A 113 -6.62 2.19 -15.33
N THR A 114 -7.37 2.59 -16.38
CA THR A 114 -6.82 3.35 -17.50
C THR A 114 -6.17 4.65 -17.04
N SER A 115 -6.83 5.35 -16.11
CA SER A 115 -6.28 6.59 -15.54
C SER A 115 -5.02 6.34 -14.70
N CYS A 116 -4.91 5.18 -14.02
CA CYS A 116 -3.69 4.77 -13.32
C CYS A 116 -2.54 4.54 -14.30
N ILE A 117 -2.78 3.85 -15.42
CA ILE A 117 -1.74 3.61 -16.44
C ILE A 117 -1.19 4.95 -16.95
N ILE A 118 -2.07 5.86 -17.35
CA ILE A 118 -1.66 7.17 -17.87
C ILE A 118 -0.98 7.99 -16.77
N GLY A 119 -1.55 8.03 -15.56
CA GLY A 119 -0.98 8.71 -14.42
C GLY A 119 0.38 8.16 -14.01
N GLY A 120 0.56 6.83 -14.04
CA GLY A 120 1.83 6.17 -13.78
C GLY A 120 2.92 6.55 -14.79
N VAL A 121 2.58 6.65 -16.08
CA VAL A 121 3.51 7.17 -17.09
C VAL A 121 3.91 8.62 -16.77
N ILE A 122 2.98 9.47 -16.37
CA ILE A 122 3.28 10.84 -15.98
C ILE A 122 4.14 10.85 -14.71
N HIS A 123 3.82 10.01 -13.73
CA HIS A 123 4.62 9.86 -12.50
C HIS A 123 6.05 9.41 -12.83
N PHE A 124 6.21 8.46 -13.75
CA PHE A 124 7.53 8.05 -14.23
C PHE A 124 8.30 9.25 -14.80
N LEU A 125 7.67 10.09 -15.63
CA LEU A 125 8.30 11.28 -16.18
C LEU A 125 8.69 12.32 -15.10
N LEU A 126 7.95 12.38 -13.98
CA LEU A 126 8.33 13.21 -12.84
C LEU A 126 9.68 12.82 -12.25
N GLY A 127 10.08 11.56 -12.33
CA GLY A 127 11.40 11.09 -11.90
C GLY A 127 12.56 11.85 -12.55
N ALA A 128 12.39 12.38 -13.76
CA ALA A 128 13.40 13.17 -14.43
C ALA A 128 13.64 14.55 -13.80
N VAL A 129 12.60 15.16 -13.25
CA VAL A 129 12.61 16.55 -12.76
C VAL A 129 12.50 16.65 -11.23
N ILE A 130 12.17 15.55 -10.54
CA ILE A 130 11.91 15.57 -9.09
C ILE A 130 13.09 16.09 -8.28
N LYS A 131 14.33 15.76 -8.68
CA LYS A 131 15.55 16.24 -8.04
C LYS A 131 15.66 17.76 -8.05
N ASP A 132 15.19 18.40 -9.11
CA ASP A 132 15.30 19.86 -9.29
C ASP A 132 14.22 20.61 -8.50
N ILE A 133 13.10 19.93 -8.20
CA ILE A 133 11.95 20.51 -7.48
C ILE A 133 11.81 20.00 -6.04
N ARG A 134 12.64 19.06 -5.58
CA ARG A 134 12.54 18.45 -4.25
C ARG A 134 12.63 19.48 -3.11
N TRP A 135 13.28 20.62 -3.33
CA TRP A 135 13.36 21.71 -2.36
C TRP A 135 11.98 22.31 -2.01
N LEU A 136 10.98 22.14 -2.88
CA LEU A 136 9.60 22.52 -2.61
C LEU A 136 8.92 21.59 -1.58
N PHE A 137 9.52 20.42 -1.29
CA PHE A 137 8.94 19.38 -0.46
C PHE A 137 9.79 19.12 0.81
N PRO A 138 9.94 20.14 1.68
CA PRO A 138 10.62 19.93 2.94
C PRO A 138 9.86 18.92 3.82
N PRO A 139 10.51 18.30 4.82
CA PRO A 139 9.89 17.29 5.69
C PRO A 139 8.54 17.70 6.33
N LEU A 140 8.34 19.00 6.53
CA LEU A 140 7.07 19.52 7.02
C LEU A 140 5.94 19.31 6.00
N VAL A 141 6.19 19.56 4.73
CA VAL A 141 5.20 19.40 3.65
C VAL A 141 4.86 17.93 3.46
N THR A 142 5.86 17.06 3.40
CA THR A 142 5.65 15.61 3.27
C THR A 142 4.89 15.05 4.47
N GLY A 143 5.22 15.49 5.69
CA GLY A 143 4.50 15.11 6.90
C GLY A 143 3.04 15.57 6.91
N LEU A 144 2.73 16.78 6.44
CA LEU A 144 1.36 17.28 6.31
C LEU A 144 0.55 16.50 5.27
N VAL A 145 1.17 16.11 4.16
CA VAL A 145 0.52 15.27 3.13
C VAL A 145 0.13 13.92 3.72
N ILE A 146 1.05 13.24 4.39
CA ILE A 146 0.80 11.94 5.03
C ILE A 146 -0.30 12.07 6.11
N LEU A 147 -0.26 13.12 6.91
CA LEU A 147 -1.30 13.40 7.91
C LEU A 147 -2.67 13.59 7.25
N ALA A 148 -2.74 14.36 6.16
CA ALA A 148 -4.00 14.61 5.44
C ALA A 148 -4.58 13.32 4.85
N ILE A 149 -3.74 12.45 4.27
CA ILE A 149 -4.13 11.12 3.78
C ILE A 149 -4.72 10.29 4.94
N GLY A 150 -4.04 10.24 6.09
CA GLY A 150 -4.51 9.52 7.26
C GLY A 150 -5.88 10.01 7.76
N LEU A 151 -6.06 11.32 7.88
CA LEU A 151 -7.33 11.92 8.29
C LEU A 151 -8.46 11.64 7.30
N TYR A 152 -8.16 11.71 6.01
CA TYR A 152 -9.13 11.42 4.95
C TYR A 152 -9.62 9.96 5.00
N LEU A 153 -8.78 9.02 5.42
CA LEU A 153 -9.14 7.60 5.49
C LEU A 153 -9.94 7.21 6.74
N ILE A 154 -10.05 8.07 7.76
CA ILE A 154 -10.81 7.77 8.99
C ILE A 154 -12.27 7.37 8.70
N PRO A 155 -13.06 8.12 7.90
CA PRO A 155 -14.44 7.74 7.57
C PRO A 155 -14.53 6.39 6.84
N VAL A 156 -13.55 6.08 5.99
CA VAL A 156 -13.47 4.81 5.27
C VAL A 156 -13.21 3.67 6.27
N ALA A 157 -12.24 3.84 7.17
CA ALA A 157 -11.91 2.87 8.21
C ALA A 157 -13.12 2.57 9.12
N ILE A 158 -13.86 3.61 9.51
CA ILE A 158 -15.09 3.46 10.33
C ILE A 158 -16.14 2.62 9.59
N LYS A 159 -16.39 2.86 8.31
CA LYS A 159 -17.34 2.08 7.50
C LYS A 159 -16.92 0.60 7.41
N TYR A 160 -15.64 0.33 7.23
CA TYR A 160 -15.12 -1.05 7.17
C TYR A 160 -15.20 -1.74 8.54
N ALA A 161 -14.87 -1.03 9.62
CA ALA A 161 -15.00 -1.53 10.99
C ALA A 161 -16.46 -1.88 11.36
N ALA A 162 -17.42 -1.12 10.82
CA ALA A 162 -18.85 -1.35 11.04
C ALA A 162 -19.44 -2.50 10.20
N GLY A 163 -18.68 -3.11 9.28
CA GLY A 163 -19.15 -4.24 8.49
C GLY A 163 -18.88 -4.13 6.99
N GLY A 164 -18.24 -3.06 6.54
CA GLY A 164 -17.78 -2.84 5.16
C GLY A 164 -18.71 -1.97 4.32
N ALA A 165 -18.14 -1.42 3.23
CA ALA A 165 -18.83 -0.49 2.35
C ALA A 165 -20.07 -1.10 1.67
N ALA A 166 -19.98 -2.37 1.27
CA ALA A 166 -21.10 -3.07 0.64
C ALA A 166 -22.32 -3.18 1.57
N LYS A 167 -22.11 -3.50 2.86
CA LYS A 167 -23.22 -3.55 3.84
C LYS A 167 -23.80 -2.17 4.12
N PHE A 168 -22.96 -1.13 4.13
CA PHE A 168 -23.41 0.23 4.27
C PHE A 168 -24.30 0.66 3.09
N GLN A 169 -23.89 0.35 1.86
CA GLN A 169 -24.66 0.68 0.64
C GLN A 169 -26.01 -0.07 0.56
N MET A 170 -26.05 -1.30 1.06
CA MET A 170 -27.26 -2.14 1.07
C MET A 170 -28.17 -1.86 2.29
N GLU A 171 -27.82 -0.91 3.15
CA GLU A 171 -28.55 -0.60 4.40
C GLU A 171 -28.79 -1.86 5.25
N ALA A 172 -27.82 -2.77 5.29
CA ALA A 172 -27.97 -4.06 5.97
C ALA A 172 -28.12 -3.85 7.48
N GLU A 173 -29.11 -4.50 8.09
CA GLU A 173 -29.35 -4.44 9.54
C GLU A 173 -28.11 -4.84 10.38
N SER A 174 -27.23 -5.66 9.82
CA SER A 174 -25.98 -6.05 10.48
C SER A 174 -24.90 -4.96 10.45
N PHE A 175 -25.05 -3.89 9.67
CA PHE A 175 -24.10 -2.80 9.65
C PHE A 175 -24.05 -2.10 11.01
N GLY A 176 -22.85 -1.87 11.55
CA GLY A 176 -22.67 -1.26 12.86
C GLY A 176 -22.98 -2.17 14.04
N SER A 177 -23.23 -3.49 13.82
CA SER A 177 -23.51 -4.41 14.91
C SER A 177 -22.33 -4.53 15.88
N LEU A 178 -22.65 -4.85 17.15
CA LEU A 178 -21.61 -5.06 18.18
C LEU A 178 -20.62 -6.17 17.79
N MET A 179 -21.07 -7.14 17.02
CA MET A 179 -20.24 -8.22 16.51
C MET A 179 -19.12 -7.68 15.60
N HIS A 180 -19.44 -6.80 14.64
CA HIS A 180 -18.43 -6.15 13.77
C HIS A 180 -17.48 -5.26 14.59
N TRP A 181 -18.02 -4.45 15.51
CA TRP A 181 -17.20 -3.57 16.35
C TRP A 181 -16.29 -4.33 17.30
N SER A 182 -16.72 -5.50 17.81
CA SER A 182 -15.87 -6.34 18.67
C SER A 182 -14.66 -6.88 17.91
N VAL A 183 -14.85 -7.33 16.66
CA VAL A 183 -13.74 -7.80 15.81
C VAL A 183 -12.80 -6.64 15.46
N ALA A 184 -13.35 -5.51 15.01
CA ALA A 184 -12.54 -4.34 14.69
C ALA A 184 -11.76 -3.81 15.90
N GLY A 185 -12.41 -3.75 17.06
CA GLY A 185 -11.78 -3.37 18.33
C GLY A 185 -10.64 -4.30 18.72
N ALA A 186 -10.85 -5.61 18.58
CA ALA A 186 -9.80 -6.61 18.86
C ALA A 186 -8.58 -6.42 17.94
N VAL A 187 -8.80 -6.20 16.63
CA VAL A 187 -7.71 -5.90 15.68
C VAL A 187 -6.90 -4.68 16.12
N VAL A 188 -7.60 -3.57 16.42
CA VAL A 188 -6.94 -2.31 16.80
C VAL A 188 -6.18 -2.45 18.12
N ILE A 189 -6.80 -3.03 19.15
CA ILE A 189 -6.19 -3.20 20.47
C ILE A 189 -4.94 -4.09 20.38
N VAL A 190 -5.03 -5.24 19.71
CA VAL A 190 -3.90 -6.15 19.55
C VAL A 190 -2.78 -5.48 18.73
N ALA A 191 -3.11 -4.80 17.63
CA ALA A 191 -2.13 -4.08 16.83
C ALA A 191 -1.41 -3.00 17.65
N LEU A 192 -2.13 -2.20 18.44
CA LEU A 192 -1.55 -1.17 19.31
C LEU A 192 -0.65 -1.79 20.40
N ILE A 193 -1.08 -2.88 21.03
CA ILE A 193 -0.27 -3.59 22.03
C ILE A 193 1.02 -4.09 21.38
N CYS A 194 0.93 -4.76 20.24
CA CYS A 194 2.11 -5.24 19.52
C CYS A 194 3.03 -4.09 19.07
N LYS A 195 2.47 -2.98 18.62
CA LYS A 195 3.24 -1.84 18.13
C LYS A 195 4.00 -1.12 19.24
N PHE A 196 3.35 -0.86 20.38
CA PHE A 196 3.94 -0.06 21.46
C PHE A 196 4.73 -0.88 22.48
N PHE A 197 4.33 -2.12 22.73
CA PHE A 197 4.99 -2.98 23.72
C PHE A 197 5.79 -4.12 23.09
N GLY A 198 5.56 -4.44 21.82
CA GLY A 198 6.35 -5.40 21.06
C GLY A 198 7.72 -4.88 20.68
N LYS A 199 8.66 -5.80 20.39
CA LYS A 199 10.00 -5.49 19.92
C LYS A 199 10.32 -6.29 18.65
N GLY A 200 11.19 -5.73 17.81
CA GLY A 200 11.66 -6.40 16.59
C GLY A 200 10.51 -6.80 15.67
N LEU A 201 10.45 -8.07 15.31
CA LEU A 201 9.44 -8.62 14.37
C LEU A 201 8.00 -8.38 14.84
N ILE A 202 7.71 -8.48 16.15
CA ILE A 202 6.36 -8.29 16.69
C ILE A 202 5.86 -6.86 16.47
N SER A 203 6.71 -5.87 16.74
CA SER A 203 6.36 -4.45 16.50
C SER A 203 6.19 -4.14 15.01
N ASN A 204 7.00 -4.75 14.14
CA ASN A 204 6.94 -4.52 12.70
C ASN A 204 5.73 -5.22 12.04
N ALA A 205 5.36 -6.40 12.53
CA ALA A 205 4.20 -7.15 12.05
C ALA A 205 2.91 -6.85 12.86
N ALA A 206 2.87 -5.77 13.64
CA ALA A 206 1.78 -5.49 14.59
C ALA A 206 0.39 -5.50 13.95
N VAL A 207 0.25 -4.89 12.76
CA VAL A 207 -1.04 -4.84 12.04
C VAL A 207 -1.46 -6.24 11.58
N LEU A 208 -0.53 -7.03 11.04
CA LEU A 208 -0.81 -8.41 10.63
C LEU A 208 -1.22 -9.29 11.82
N ILE A 209 -0.53 -9.16 12.95
CA ILE A 209 -0.88 -9.88 14.19
C ILE A 209 -2.28 -9.47 14.66
N GLY A 210 -2.61 -8.17 14.59
CA GLY A 210 -3.95 -7.67 14.87
C GLY A 210 -5.02 -8.30 13.96
N ILE A 211 -4.76 -8.36 12.65
CA ILE A 211 -5.67 -9.00 11.68
C ILE A 211 -5.86 -10.47 12.00
N ILE A 212 -4.80 -11.21 12.32
CA ILE A 212 -4.89 -12.64 12.70
C ILE A 212 -5.75 -12.79 13.96
N ALA A 213 -5.55 -11.96 14.97
CA ALA A 213 -6.35 -11.99 16.19
C ALA A 213 -7.84 -11.69 15.92
N GLY A 214 -8.12 -10.67 15.09
CA GLY A 214 -9.48 -10.35 14.65
C GLY A 214 -10.10 -11.49 13.84
N TYR A 215 -9.34 -12.16 12.98
CA TYR A 215 -9.79 -13.30 12.21
C TYR A 215 -10.15 -14.51 13.10
N ILE A 216 -9.33 -14.77 14.12
CA ILE A 216 -9.63 -15.81 15.12
C ILE A 216 -10.93 -15.50 15.86
N LEU A 217 -11.14 -14.25 16.27
CA LEU A 217 -12.36 -13.81 16.93
C LEU A 217 -13.58 -13.92 15.99
N ALA A 218 -13.44 -13.49 14.74
CA ALA A 218 -14.49 -13.60 13.72
C ALA A 218 -14.85 -15.06 13.44
N PHE A 219 -13.86 -15.95 13.42
CA PHE A 219 -14.07 -17.40 13.31
C PHE A 219 -14.87 -17.94 14.50
N ALA A 220 -14.49 -17.57 15.73
CA ALA A 220 -15.18 -17.98 16.93
C ALA A 220 -16.64 -17.49 16.99
N GLN A 221 -16.92 -16.33 16.34
CA GLN A 221 -18.28 -15.77 16.20
C GLN A 221 -19.06 -16.33 15.00
N GLY A 222 -18.50 -17.28 14.24
CA GLY A 222 -19.17 -17.88 13.08
C GLY A 222 -19.28 -16.95 11.85
N MET A 223 -18.49 -15.88 11.80
CA MET A 223 -18.52 -14.90 10.70
C MET A 223 -17.68 -15.35 9.48
N VAL A 224 -16.86 -16.38 9.63
CA VAL A 224 -15.93 -16.83 8.60
C VAL A 224 -16.51 -17.95 7.76
N ASN A 225 -16.45 -17.79 6.43
CA ASN A 225 -16.86 -18.82 5.47
C ASN A 225 -15.64 -19.31 4.67
N PHE A 226 -15.28 -20.59 4.84
CA PHE A 226 -14.16 -21.22 4.13
C PHE A 226 -14.52 -21.81 2.76
N ALA A 227 -15.80 -21.84 2.37
CA ALA A 227 -16.21 -22.44 1.11
C ALA A 227 -15.55 -21.81 -0.13
N PRO A 228 -15.32 -20.48 -0.21
CA PRO A 228 -14.57 -19.87 -1.32
C PRO A 228 -13.12 -20.35 -1.39
N VAL A 229 -12.45 -20.52 -0.23
CA VAL A 229 -11.06 -20.97 -0.15
C VAL A 229 -10.92 -22.40 -0.69
N ALA A 230 -11.86 -23.28 -0.34
CA ALA A 230 -11.85 -24.67 -0.81
C ALA A 230 -12.06 -24.80 -2.34
N LYS A 231 -12.67 -23.79 -2.96
CA LYS A 231 -12.91 -23.75 -4.42
C LYS A 231 -11.84 -22.94 -5.19
N ALA A 232 -10.96 -22.25 -4.48
CA ALA A 232 -9.95 -21.41 -5.10
C ALA A 232 -8.90 -22.26 -5.84
N SER A 233 -8.47 -21.78 -7.01
CA SER A 233 -7.36 -22.37 -7.76
C SER A 233 -6.02 -21.99 -7.08
N TRP A 234 -5.06 -22.92 -7.09
CA TRP A 234 -3.69 -22.66 -6.60
C TRP A 234 -2.93 -21.63 -7.45
N PHE A 235 -3.28 -21.55 -8.74
CA PHE A 235 -2.67 -20.62 -9.68
C PHE A 235 -3.78 -19.86 -10.42
N SER A 236 -3.59 -18.55 -10.53
CA SER A 236 -4.43 -17.67 -11.36
C SER A 236 -3.57 -17.11 -12.48
N GLY A 237 -4.08 -17.16 -13.71
CA GLY A 237 -3.42 -16.58 -14.86
C GLY A 237 -3.48 -15.05 -14.83
N LEU A 238 -2.47 -14.41 -15.42
CA LEU A 238 -2.46 -12.97 -15.63
C LEU A 238 -3.29 -12.67 -16.89
N THR A 239 -4.34 -11.88 -16.73
CA THR A 239 -5.17 -11.41 -17.84
C THR A 239 -4.86 -9.92 -18.05
N PRO A 240 -4.16 -9.55 -19.11
CA PRO A 240 -3.89 -8.15 -19.40
C PRO A 240 -5.20 -7.39 -19.64
N LEU A 241 -5.34 -6.22 -19.01
CA LEU A 241 -6.49 -5.32 -19.16
C LEU A 241 -7.86 -6.01 -19.07
N PRO A 242 -8.16 -6.76 -17.97
CA PRO A 242 -9.36 -7.57 -17.88
C PRO A 242 -10.66 -6.74 -17.93
N TYR A 243 -10.56 -5.45 -17.59
CA TYR A 243 -11.68 -4.50 -17.61
C TYR A 243 -11.72 -3.64 -18.87
N GLY A 244 -10.81 -3.86 -19.82
CA GLY A 244 -10.70 -3.04 -21.04
C GLY A 244 -9.95 -1.73 -20.80
N PHE A 245 -10.04 -0.82 -21.77
CA PHE A 245 -9.40 0.48 -21.77
C PHE A 245 -10.43 1.55 -22.12
N GLU A 246 -10.75 2.42 -21.15
CA GLU A 246 -11.68 3.52 -21.35
C GLU A 246 -11.05 4.81 -20.84
N PHE A 247 -11.11 5.86 -21.67
CA PHE A 247 -10.50 7.16 -21.38
C PHE A 247 -11.52 8.16 -20.85
N SER A 248 -11.16 8.81 -19.76
CA SER A 248 -11.87 9.97 -19.21
C SER A 248 -10.85 11.06 -18.83
N LEU A 249 -10.92 12.20 -19.51
CA LEU A 249 -9.98 13.31 -19.26
C LEU A 249 -10.04 13.77 -17.79
N GLY A 250 -11.24 13.87 -17.20
CA GLY A 250 -11.41 14.27 -15.81
C GLY A 250 -10.76 13.27 -14.83
N ALA A 251 -10.94 11.96 -15.09
CA ALA A 251 -10.32 10.91 -14.28
C ALA A 251 -8.79 10.93 -14.40
N VAL A 252 -8.25 11.08 -15.61
CA VAL A 252 -6.80 11.18 -15.84
C VAL A 252 -6.21 12.38 -15.13
N ILE A 253 -6.83 13.56 -15.21
CA ILE A 253 -6.38 14.74 -14.48
C ILE A 253 -6.39 14.50 -12.97
N ALA A 254 -7.47 13.94 -12.44
CA ALA A 254 -7.58 13.67 -11.01
C ALA A 254 -6.50 12.70 -10.53
N VAL A 255 -6.28 11.58 -11.25
CA VAL A 255 -5.22 10.61 -10.90
C VAL A 255 -3.82 11.22 -11.06
N THR A 256 -3.58 12.04 -12.10
CA THR A 256 -2.29 12.73 -12.30
C THR A 256 -1.97 13.66 -11.12
N LEU A 257 -2.95 14.37 -10.58
CA LEU A 257 -2.74 15.19 -9.38
C LEU A 257 -2.34 14.35 -8.18
N VAL A 258 -2.94 13.16 -8.02
CA VAL A 258 -2.53 12.23 -6.96
C VAL A 258 -1.14 11.67 -7.21
N CYS A 259 -0.73 11.43 -8.46
CA CYS A 259 0.63 11.01 -8.79
C CYS A 259 1.68 12.05 -8.33
N ILE A 260 1.36 13.35 -8.43
CA ILE A 260 2.25 14.40 -7.89
C ILE A 260 2.35 14.29 -6.36
N VAL A 261 1.24 14.02 -5.68
CA VAL A 261 1.22 13.80 -4.22
C VAL A 261 2.03 12.55 -3.85
N SER A 262 1.88 11.45 -4.60
CA SER A 262 2.66 10.22 -4.42
C SER A 262 4.16 10.44 -4.65
N ALA A 263 4.54 11.24 -5.64
CA ALA A 263 5.95 11.60 -5.84
C ALA A 263 6.55 12.34 -4.62
N ILE A 264 5.74 13.20 -3.95
CA ILE A 264 6.15 13.86 -2.70
C ILE A 264 6.33 12.84 -1.58
N GLU A 265 5.40 11.87 -1.47
CA GLU A 265 5.48 10.75 -0.52
C GLU A 265 6.75 9.94 -0.76
N THR A 266 7.06 9.57 -2.01
CA THR A 266 8.27 8.84 -2.40
C THR A 266 9.56 9.57 -1.99
N VAL A 267 9.63 10.90 -2.17
CA VAL A 267 10.76 11.72 -1.69
C VAL A 267 10.90 11.62 -0.17
N GLY A 268 9.78 11.70 0.55
CA GLY A 268 9.75 11.60 2.01
C GLY A 268 10.22 10.23 2.51
N ASP A 269 9.68 9.17 1.95
CA ASP A 269 9.98 7.78 2.33
C ASP A 269 11.43 7.41 2.02
N THR A 270 11.93 7.80 0.84
CA THR A 270 13.33 7.58 0.47
C THR A 270 14.27 8.33 1.41
N SER A 271 13.97 9.58 1.72
CA SER A 271 14.76 10.39 2.64
C SER A 271 14.72 9.86 4.08
N ALA A 272 13.54 9.43 4.54
CA ALA A 272 13.38 8.84 5.88
C ALA A 272 14.12 7.52 6.00
N THR A 273 14.05 6.65 4.99
CA THR A 273 14.71 5.35 4.96
C THR A 273 16.23 5.49 4.96
N THR A 274 16.79 6.37 4.13
CA THR A 274 18.23 6.62 4.10
C THR A 274 18.73 7.26 5.38
N LYS A 275 17.96 8.19 5.93
CA LYS A 275 18.32 8.84 7.21
C LYS A 275 18.32 7.85 8.38
N ALA A 276 17.29 7.01 8.45
CA ALA A 276 17.14 6.02 9.52
C ALA A 276 18.11 4.84 9.37
N GLY A 277 18.33 4.34 8.14
CA GLY A 277 19.16 3.17 7.87
C GLY A 277 20.63 3.49 7.71
N ALA A 278 20.98 4.42 6.83
CA ALA A 278 22.35 4.78 6.48
C ALA A 278 22.90 6.01 7.23
N GLY A 279 22.09 6.73 8.00
CA GLY A 279 22.50 7.91 8.76
C GLY A 279 22.85 9.13 7.91
N ARG A 280 22.46 9.12 6.62
CA ARG A 280 22.72 10.21 5.65
C ARG A 280 21.46 10.66 4.94
N GLU A 281 21.54 11.78 4.26
CA GLU A 281 20.48 12.22 3.34
C GLU A 281 20.48 11.37 2.07
N ALA A 282 19.29 11.24 1.44
CA ALA A 282 19.15 10.59 0.16
C ALA A 282 19.82 11.39 -0.96
N THR A 283 20.48 10.71 -1.88
CA THR A 283 21.07 11.35 -3.07
C THR A 283 20.00 11.70 -4.09
N ASP A 284 20.33 12.57 -5.05
CA ASP A 284 19.42 12.95 -6.14
C ASP A 284 19.10 11.76 -7.04
N GLU A 285 20.08 10.86 -7.24
CA GLU A 285 19.91 9.64 -8.01
C GLU A 285 18.96 8.64 -7.29
N GLU A 286 19.08 8.51 -5.96
CA GLU A 286 18.20 7.66 -5.17
C GLU A 286 16.75 8.17 -5.22
N ILE A 287 16.55 9.46 -5.09
CA ILE A 287 15.22 10.09 -5.15
C ILE A 287 14.62 9.96 -6.56
N SER A 288 15.38 10.28 -7.60
CA SER A 288 14.93 10.13 -8.98
C SER A 288 14.65 8.66 -9.32
N GLY A 289 15.54 7.75 -8.92
CA GLY A 289 15.40 6.32 -9.13
C GLY A 289 14.16 5.75 -8.44
N ALA A 290 13.90 6.17 -7.19
CA ALA A 290 12.70 5.80 -6.46
C ALA A 290 11.43 6.27 -7.17
N THR A 291 11.41 7.52 -7.63
CA THR A 291 10.24 8.10 -8.34
C THR A 291 10.00 7.41 -9.69
N TYR A 292 11.06 7.05 -10.43
CA TYR A 292 10.92 6.23 -11.63
C TYR A 292 10.30 4.85 -11.35
N ALA A 293 10.78 4.18 -10.29
CA ALA A 293 10.26 2.86 -9.92
C ALA A 293 8.80 2.93 -9.47
N ASP A 294 8.43 3.96 -8.73
CA ASP A 294 7.05 4.20 -8.26
C ASP A 294 6.10 4.49 -9.43
N GLY A 295 6.52 5.35 -10.38
CA GLY A 295 5.76 5.60 -11.60
C GLY A 295 5.56 4.35 -12.45
N LEU A 296 6.59 3.52 -12.60
CA LEU A 296 6.51 2.25 -13.33
C LEU A 296 5.59 1.24 -12.60
N GLY A 297 5.64 1.20 -11.27
CA GLY A 297 4.77 0.34 -10.45
C GLY A 297 3.31 0.79 -10.47
N SER A 298 3.05 2.07 -10.69
CA SER A 298 1.70 2.64 -10.77
C SER A 298 1.05 2.47 -12.15
N ALA A 299 1.83 2.25 -13.21
CA ALA A 299 1.37 2.03 -14.59
C ALA A 299 1.08 0.55 -14.87
#